data_8995f7771d7413d66503a25317a65c1e
#
_entry.id   8995f7771d7413d66503a25317a65c1e
#
_cell.length_a   1.000
_cell.length_b   1.000
_cell.length_c   1.000
_cell.angle_alpha   90.00
_cell.angle_beta   90.00
_cell.angle_gamma   90.00
#
_symmetry.space_group_name_H-M   'P 1'
#
loop_
_entity.id
_entity.type
_entity.pdbx_description
1 polymer ?
#
loop_
_entity_poly.entity_id
_entity_poly.type
_entity_poly.pdbx_seq_one_letter_code
_entity_poly.pdbx_strand_id
1 'polypeptide(L)'
;MEGKYIELLENEENTKYARVVFHLDNGHKLCYDDSRSFGRMIMSNENDYLKEKEIAKLGPEPFEVDDVSNLVKQCQRISLPIKTALLSQTLITGLGNIYVDEVLFASKIHPLTPAKFISKNEWETIIKESKRILTEAIKAGGSTIKSYHPGKDISGEFQTKLLAYGRKGEMCVSRHAFMRFIAVNGRGTTYCPKCQIKLGTPLKIAIVGKIASGKSTVLEEFVKGGYCTISSDEIVHQLYTKKEVQDLINKRLKVKGEKSFVDNLRDHLEKHPQDLERLEKLVHPLVKKEIESAFKASKSPLLVAEVPLLFKAKMQDMFDVIIGVDIDEKIQIERLNLRDKEKSAFLKRINDENNLFEEHRLDLDFIVINNDTLSILRKDTRAIIDKLLSRLNPLLHRTSI
;
A
#
# COMPACT_ATOMS: atom_id res chain seq x y z
N MET A 1 -21.77 2.06 -11.23
CA MET A 1 -23.13 2.26 -10.69
C MET A 1 -23.98 1.13 -11.22
N GLU A 2 -24.97 0.65 -10.44
CA GLU A 2 -25.79 -0.50 -10.85
C GLU A 2 -27.15 -0.07 -11.43
N GLY A 3 -27.53 1.19 -11.22
CA GLY A 3 -28.78 1.71 -11.75
C GLY A 3 -28.77 1.80 -13.28
N LYS A 4 -29.79 1.26 -13.92
CA LYS A 4 -29.97 1.22 -15.37
C LYS A 4 -31.43 1.45 -15.74
N TYR A 5 -31.65 1.96 -16.93
CA TYR A 5 -33.00 2.05 -17.51
C TYR A 5 -33.24 0.85 -18.41
N ILE A 6 -34.41 0.23 -18.26
CA ILE A 6 -34.85 -0.92 -19.05
C ILE A 6 -36.19 -0.56 -19.67
N GLU A 7 -36.26 -0.60 -20.97
CA GLU A 7 -37.51 -0.42 -21.72
C GLU A 7 -38.24 -1.77 -21.81
N LEU A 8 -39.52 -1.73 -21.53
CA LEU A 8 -40.45 -2.87 -21.53
C LEU A 8 -41.73 -2.46 -22.25
N LEU A 9 -42.49 -3.43 -22.75
CA LEU A 9 -43.85 -3.17 -23.19
C LEU A 9 -44.74 -2.89 -21.96
N GLU A 10 -45.79 -2.10 -22.13
CA GLU A 10 -46.69 -1.70 -21.00
C GLU A 10 -47.29 -2.89 -20.25
N ASN A 11 -47.53 -3.99 -20.93
CA ASN A 11 -48.14 -5.22 -20.38
C ASN A 11 -47.09 -6.22 -19.79
N GLU A 12 -45.81 -6.00 -19.96
CA GLU A 12 -44.78 -6.83 -19.37
C GLU A 12 -44.66 -6.57 -17.86
N GLU A 13 -44.19 -7.57 -17.08
CA GLU A 13 -43.90 -7.38 -15.65
C GLU A 13 -42.71 -6.44 -15.44
N ASN A 14 -42.80 -5.66 -14.37
CA ASN A 14 -41.68 -4.78 -13.99
C ASN A 14 -40.45 -5.63 -13.61
N THR A 15 -39.26 -5.08 -13.83
CA THR A 15 -38.02 -5.72 -13.38
C THR A 15 -37.99 -5.89 -11.86
N LYS A 16 -37.34 -6.90 -11.38
CA LYS A 16 -37.24 -7.25 -9.94
C LYS A 16 -36.84 -6.08 -9.04
N TYR A 17 -36.00 -5.18 -9.54
CA TYR A 17 -35.45 -4.06 -8.78
C TYR A 17 -35.90 -2.69 -9.35
N ALA A 18 -37.03 -2.64 -10.07
CA ALA A 18 -37.61 -1.40 -10.52
C ALA A 18 -37.93 -0.47 -9.34
N ARG A 19 -37.34 0.74 -9.35
CA ARG A 19 -37.54 1.77 -8.32
C ARG A 19 -38.45 2.88 -8.79
N VAL A 20 -38.38 3.21 -10.07
CA VAL A 20 -39.24 4.17 -10.74
C VAL A 20 -39.66 3.58 -12.07
N VAL A 21 -40.90 3.76 -12.42
CA VAL A 21 -41.48 3.35 -13.71
C VAL A 21 -42.08 4.58 -14.36
N PHE A 22 -41.65 4.86 -15.57
CA PHE A 22 -42.21 5.90 -16.42
C PHE A 22 -43.08 5.23 -17.48
N HIS A 23 -44.37 5.56 -17.52
CA HIS A 23 -45.27 5.13 -18.58
C HIS A 23 -45.12 6.10 -19.78
N LEU A 24 -44.87 5.57 -20.96
CA LEU A 24 -44.61 6.33 -22.15
C LEU A 24 -45.88 6.32 -23.05
N ASP A 25 -46.04 7.34 -23.87
CA ASP A 25 -47.18 7.50 -24.76
C ASP A 25 -47.18 6.55 -25.97
N ASN A 26 -46.04 5.86 -26.21
CA ASN A 26 -45.88 4.90 -27.29
C ASN A 26 -46.25 3.45 -26.89
N GLY A 27 -46.88 3.23 -25.72
CA GLY A 27 -47.29 1.90 -25.21
C GLY A 27 -46.12 1.10 -24.61
N HIS A 28 -45.03 1.76 -24.28
CA HIS A 28 -43.91 1.21 -23.54
C HIS A 28 -43.82 1.81 -22.15
N LYS A 29 -43.02 1.20 -21.30
CA LYS A 29 -42.62 1.76 -20.02
C LYS A 29 -41.11 1.68 -19.84
N LEU A 30 -40.54 2.68 -19.16
CA LEU A 30 -39.13 2.79 -18.86
C LEU A 30 -38.95 2.55 -17.35
N CYS A 31 -38.38 1.40 -16.98
CA CYS A 31 -38.10 1.05 -15.60
C CYS A 31 -36.68 1.49 -15.22
N TYR A 32 -36.55 2.27 -14.15
CA TYR A 32 -35.26 2.49 -13.48
C TYR A 32 -35.03 1.35 -12.50
N ASP A 33 -34.15 0.42 -12.89
CA ASP A 33 -33.77 -0.76 -12.11
C ASP A 33 -32.48 -0.47 -11.31
N ASP A 34 -32.57 -0.51 -9.96
CA ASP A 34 -31.45 -0.27 -9.06
C ASP A 34 -31.53 -1.21 -7.85
N SER A 35 -30.74 -2.30 -7.89
CA SER A 35 -30.70 -3.31 -6.83
C SER A 35 -30.22 -2.76 -5.49
N ARG A 36 -29.41 -1.69 -5.50
CA ARG A 36 -28.79 -1.09 -4.30
C ARG A 36 -29.52 0.13 -3.76
N SER A 37 -30.47 0.70 -4.53
CA SER A 37 -31.26 1.88 -4.16
C SER A 37 -30.42 3.13 -3.80
N PHE A 38 -29.29 3.33 -4.48
CA PHE A 38 -28.42 4.51 -4.29
C PHE A 38 -28.68 5.61 -5.32
N GLY A 39 -29.43 5.30 -6.35
CA GLY A 39 -29.85 6.27 -7.34
C GLY A 39 -30.72 7.36 -6.74
N ARG A 40 -30.58 8.57 -7.26
CA ARG A 40 -31.42 9.73 -6.91
C ARG A 40 -31.96 10.30 -8.21
N MET A 41 -33.22 10.68 -8.18
CA MET A 41 -33.87 11.41 -9.24
C MET A 41 -34.25 12.78 -8.75
N ILE A 42 -33.91 13.79 -9.50
CA ILE A 42 -34.24 15.19 -9.23
C ILE A 42 -34.92 15.73 -10.48
N MET A 43 -36.05 16.39 -10.30
CA MET A 43 -36.72 17.10 -11.37
C MET A 43 -36.24 18.54 -11.37
N SER A 44 -35.73 19.00 -12.50
CA SER A 44 -35.23 20.35 -12.66
C SER A 44 -35.62 20.89 -14.05
N ASN A 45 -35.64 22.20 -14.22
CA ASN A 45 -35.83 22.80 -15.49
C ASN A 45 -34.61 22.61 -16.42
N GLU A 46 -34.80 22.49 -17.70
CA GLU A 46 -33.76 22.28 -18.71
C GLU A 46 -32.60 23.29 -18.59
N ASN A 47 -32.89 24.53 -18.24
CA ASN A 47 -31.90 25.60 -18.11
C ASN A 47 -31.21 25.65 -16.77
N ASP A 48 -31.69 24.93 -15.72
CA ASP A 48 -31.24 25.04 -14.33
C ASP A 48 -30.57 23.77 -13.79
N TYR A 49 -30.64 22.64 -14.50
CA TYR A 49 -30.14 21.35 -14.01
C TYR A 49 -28.65 21.39 -13.65
N LEU A 50 -27.83 22.22 -14.33
CA LEU A 50 -26.42 22.42 -14.01
C LEU A 50 -26.19 23.12 -12.66
N LYS A 51 -27.19 23.85 -12.16
CA LYS A 51 -27.16 24.55 -10.86
C LYS A 51 -27.55 23.63 -9.70
N GLU A 52 -28.11 22.44 -10.01
CA GLU A 52 -28.47 21.47 -8.98
C GLU A 52 -27.24 21.10 -8.16
N LYS A 53 -27.40 21.10 -6.83
CA LYS A 53 -26.30 20.92 -5.85
C LYS A 53 -25.41 19.71 -6.17
N GLU A 54 -26.00 18.63 -6.66
CA GLU A 54 -25.29 17.39 -6.93
C GLU A 54 -24.44 17.46 -8.20
N ILE A 55 -24.87 18.28 -9.17
CA ILE A 55 -24.16 18.47 -10.44
C ILE A 55 -23.15 19.61 -10.33
N ALA A 56 -23.54 20.72 -9.73
CA ALA A 56 -22.70 21.91 -9.60
C ALA A 56 -21.38 21.68 -8.84
N LYS A 57 -21.30 20.65 -8.00
CA LYS A 57 -20.08 20.28 -7.27
C LYS A 57 -19.12 19.40 -8.09
N LEU A 58 -19.55 18.87 -9.23
CA LEU A 58 -18.70 18.02 -10.07
C LEU A 58 -17.58 18.85 -10.69
N GLY A 59 -16.38 18.30 -10.68
CA GLY A 59 -15.27 18.85 -11.44
C GLY A 59 -15.41 18.62 -12.95
N PRO A 60 -14.51 19.21 -13.76
CA PRO A 60 -14.50 18.98 -15.21
C PRO A 60 -14.23 17.50 -15.55
N GLU A 61 -14.66 17.07 -16.72
CA GLU A 61 -14.18 15.80 -17.26
C GLU A 61 -12.70 15.89 -17.66
N PRO A 62 -11.93 14.78 -17.63
CA PRO A 62 -10.53 14.81 -18.05
C PRO A 62 -10.32 15.42 -19.43
N PHE A 63 -11.28 15.21 -20.37
CA PHE A 63 -11.20 15.72 -21.74
C PHE A 63 -11.31 17.25 -21.84
N GLU A 64 -11.89 17.90 -20.85
CA GLU A 64 -12.08 19.35 -20.74
C GLU A 64 -10.90 20.06 -20.08
N VAL A 65 -9.95 19.30 -19.52
CA VAL A 65 -8.81 19.88 -18.82
C VAL A 65 -7.62 20.04 -19.76
N ASP A 66 -7.33 21.28 -20.14
CA ASP A 66 -6.15 21.65 -20.90
C ASP A 66 -5.01 22.20 -20.04
N ASP A 67 -5.33 22.88 -18.93
CA ASP A 67 -4.36 23.37 -17.93
C ASP A 67 -4.69 22.87 -16.53
N VAL A 68 -3.71 22.25 -15.90
CA VAL A 68 -3.82 21.68 -14.57
C VAL A 68 -3.57 22.68 -13.43
N SER A 69 -3.26 23.92 -13.73
CA SER A 69 -2.89 24.94 -12.72
C SER A 69 -3.96 25.14 -11.66
N ASN A 70 -5.23 25.06 -12.06
CA ASN A 70 -6.36 25.15 -11.13
C ASN A 70 -6.46 23.93 -10.22
N LEU A 71 -6.27 22.72 -10.77
CA LEU A 71 -6.24 21.47 -10.00
C LEU A 71 -5.12 21.50 -8.95
N VAL A 72 -3.92 21.95 -9.31
CA VAL A 72 -2.79 22.11 -8.39
C VAL A 72 -3.16 23.03 -7.25
N LYS A 73 -3.77 24.21 -7.53
CA LYS A 73 -4.21 25.18 -6.50
C LYS A 73 -5.27 24.57 -5.56
N GLN A 74 -6.27 23.89 -6.11
CA GLN A 74 -7.32 23.26 -5.31
C GLN A 74 -6.76 22.19 -4.38
N CYS A 75 -5.79 21.41 -4.87
CA CYS A 75 -5.20 20.30 -4.10
C CYS A 75 -4.26 20.73 -2.98
N GLN A 76 -3.70 21.92 -3.00
CA GLN A 76 -2.74 22.41 -1.97
C GLN A 76 -3.22 22.24 -0.53
N ARG A 77 -4.54 22.27 -0.31
CA ARG A 77 -5.17 22.13 1.03
C ARG A 77 -5.73 20.73 1.28
N ILE A 78 -5.64 19.80 0.32
CA ILE A 78 -6.24 18.47 0.44
C ILE A 78 -5.20 17.49 0.98
N SER A 79 -5.33 17.12 2.25
CA SER A 79 -4.49 16.09 2.88
C SER A 79 -5.01 14.67 2.70
N LEU A 80 -6.19 14.48 2.08
CA LEU A 80 -6.73 13.18 1.77
C LEU A 80 -5.85 12.44 0.73
N PRO A 81 -5.83 11.10 0.74
CA PRO A 81 -5.22 10.29 -0.30
C PRO A 81 -5.69 10.71 -1.69
N ILE A 82 -4.80 10.75 -2.67
CA ILE A 82 -5.13 11.14 -4.05
C ILE A 82 -6.26 10.29 -4.64
N LYS A 83 -6.28 8.98 -4.34
CA LYS A 83 -7.39 8.12 -4.74
C LYS A 83 -8.73 8.62 -4.18
N THR A 84 -8.79 8.98 -2.91
CA THR A 84 -10.01 9.50 -2.27
C THR A 84 -10.43 10.82 -2.88
N ALA A 85 -9.46 11.71 -3.15
CA ALA A 85 -9.71 13.01 -3.77
C ALA A 85 -10.27 12.87 -5.20
N LEU A 86 -9.74 11.95 -6.01
CA LEU A 86 -10.26 11.67 -7.36
C LEU A 86 -11.66 11.03 -7.31
N LEU A 87 -11.89 10.09 -6.39
CA LEU A 87 -13.20 9.45 -6.22
C LEU A 87 -14.30 10.39 -5.72
N SER A 88 -13.95 11.54 -5.16
CA SER A 88 -14.95 12.55 -4.75
C SER A 88 -15.65 13.22 -5.94
N GLN A 89 -15.11 13.08 -7.15
CA GLN A 89 -15.60 13.67 -8.41
C GLN A 89 -15.60 15.22 -8.41
N THR A 90 -14.99 15.86 -7.40
CA THR A 90 -14.95 17.32 -7.28
C THR A 90 -13.75 17.96 -7.98
N LEU A 91 -12.65 17.22 -8.11
CA LEU A 91 -11.47 17.69 -8.84
C LEU A 91 -11.57 17.35 -10.32
N ILE A 92 -11.91 16.12 -10.62
CA ILE A 92 -12.12 15.58 -11.95
C ILE A 92 -13.30 14.62 -11.85
N THR A 93 -14.25 14.71 -12.77
CA THR A 93 -15.37 13.78 -12.84
C THR A 93 -15.11 12.63 -13.84
N GLY A 94 -15.96 11.60 -13.83
CA GLY A 94 -15.91 10.48 -14.78
C GLY A 94 -15.00 9.31 -14.36
N LEU A 95 -14.14 9.48 -13.34
CA LEU A 95 -13.24 8.43 -12.85
C LEU A 95 -13.88 7.65 -11.68
N GLY A 96 -14.34 6.43 -11.95
CA GLY A 96 -14.78 5.48 -10.93
C GLY A 96 -13.62 4.67 -10.33
N ASN A 97 -13.93 3.76 -9.38
CA ASN A 97 -12.92 3.00 -8.63
C ASN A 97 -11.96 2.21 -9.53
N ILE A 98 -12.44 1.66 -10.64
CA ILE A 98 -11.63 0.90 -11.60
C ILE A 98 -10.63 1.84 -12.28
N TYR A 99 -11.14 2.88 -12.89
CA TYR A 99 -10.32 3.79 -13.71
C TYR A 99 -9.36 4.62 -12.85
N VAL A 100 -9.71 4.95 -11.59
CA VAL A 100 -8.76 5.60 -10.68
C VAL A 100 -7.57 4.70 -10.37
N ASP A 101 -7.75 3.39 -10.15
CA ASP A 101 -6.63 2.47 -9.93
C ASP A 101 -5.74 2.37 -11.18
N GLU A 102 -6.34 2.24 -12.37
CA GLU A 102 -5.61 2.19 -13.64
C GLU A 102 -4.83 3.48 -13.92
N VAL A 103 -5.46 4.64 -13.74
CA VAL A 103 -4.83 5.95 -13.95
C VAL A 103 -3.66 6.16 -12.98
N LEU A 104 -3.84 5.87 -11.69
CA LEU A 104 -2.78 6.01 -10.70
C LEU A 104 -1.63 5.03 -10.95
N PHE A 105 -1.92 3.81 -11.42
CA PHE A 105 -0.90 2.86 -11.82
C PHE A 105 -0.12 3.34 -13.04
N ALA A 106 -0.80 3.78 -14.10
CA ALA A 106 -0.16 4.32 -15.30
C ALA A 106 0.68 5.57 -15.00
N SER A 107 0.19 6.43 -14.11
CA SER A 107 0.90 7.65 -13.65
C SER A 107 2.00 7.38 -12.62
N LYS A 108 2.18 6.13 -12.18
CA LYS A 108 3.15 5.72 -11.15
C LYS A 108 2.98 6.44 -9.80
N ILE A 109 1.76 6.81 -9.46
CA ILE A 109 1.41 7.53 -8.24
C ILE A 109 0.76 6.57 -7.24
N HIS A 110 1.31 6.52 -6.01
CA HIS A 110 0.76 5.68 -4.96
C HIS A 110 -0.62 6.19 -4.52
N PRO A 111 -1.64 5.33 -4.41
CA PRO A 111 -3.02 5.74 -4.09
C PRO A 111 -3.17 6.46 -2.74
N LEU A 112 -2.29 6.21 -1.78
CA LEU A 112 -2.27 6.91 -0.48
C LEU A 112 -1.47 8.22 -0.47
N THR A 113 -0.83 8.62 -1.57
CA THR A 113 -0.14 9.92 -1.64
C THR A 113 -1.16 11.03 -1.35
N PRO A 114 -0.92 11.92 -0.36
CA PRO A 114 -1.81 13.05 -0.13
C PRO A 114 -1.90 13.95 -1.37
N ALA A 115 -3.11 14.35 -1.76
CA ALA A 115 -3.34 15.11 -2.99
C ALA A 115 -2.51 16.41 -3.07
N LYS A 116 -2.24 17.07 -1.92
CA LYS A 116 -1.41 18.27 -1.84
C LYS A 116 0.05 18.08 -2.26
N PHE A 117 0.54 16.84 -2.33
CA PHE A 117 1.91 16.54 -2.75
C PHE A 117 2.03 16.21 -4.24
N ILE A 118 0.93 16.14 -4.96
CA ILE A 118 0.94 15.91 -6.40
C ILE A 118 1.45 17.18 -7.10
N SER A 119 2.56 17.07 -7.79
CA SER A 119 3.18 18.15 -8.55
C SER A 119 2.39 18.48 -9.83
N LYS A 120 2.71 19.63 -10.46
CA LYS A 120 2.09 20.01 -11.74
C LYS A 120 2.30 18.93 -12.81
N ASN A 121 3.53 18.44 -12.96
CA ASN A 121 3.86 17.41 -13.95
C ASN A 121 3.14 16.08 -13.69
N GLU A 122 2.93 15.72 -12.42
CA GLU A 122 2.14 14.52 -12.07
C GLU A 122 0.66 14.72 -12.38
N TRP A 123 0.11 15.91 -12.17
CA TRP A 123 -1.25 16.24 -12.60
C TRP A 123 -1.40 16.18 -14.11
N GLU A 124 -0.45 16.72 -14.88
CA GLU A 124 -0.42 16.59 -16.33
C GLU A 124 -0.44 15.12 -16.77
N THR A 125 0.34 14.28 -16.07
CA THR A 125 0.38 12.82 -16.32
C THR A 125 -0.96 12.16 -15.96
N ILE A 126 -1.57 12.50 -14.82
CA ILE A 126 -2.90 11.98 -14.43
C ILE A 126 -3.93 12.31 -15.51
N ILE A 127 -3.98 13.56 -15.97
CA ILE A 127 -4.94 13.97 -17.02
C ILE A 127 -4.68 13.23 -18.33
N LYS A 128 -3.43 13.17 -18.77
CA LYS A 128 -3.04 12.43 -19.98
C LYS A 128 -3.47 10.97 -19.94
N GLU A 129 -3.13 10.27 -18.84
CA GLU A 129 -3.47 8.87 -18.68
C GLU A 129 -4.98 8.66 -18.49
N SER A 130 -5.70 9.58 -17.85
CA SER A 130 -7.15 9.56 -17.76
C SER A 130 -7.80 9.64 -19.15
N LYS A 131 -7.37 10.60 -19.99
CA LYS A 131 -7.85 10.73 -21.39
C LYS A 131 -7.60 9.44 -22.18
N ARG A 132 -6.38 8.88 -22.09
CA ARG A 132 -6.01 7.65 -22.80
C ARG A 132 -6.87 6.45 -22.37
N ILE A 133 -6.92 6.18 -21.06
CA ILE A 133 -7.61 5.01 -20.50
C ILE A 133 -9.11 5.09 -20.75
N LEU A 134 -9.73 6.26 -20.55
CA LEU A 134 -11.16 6.44 -20.82
C LEU A 134 -11.49 6.28 -22.32
N THR A 135 -10.63 6.80 -23.20
CA THR A 135 -10.81 6.61 -24.65
C THR A 135 -10.75 5.13 -25.03
N GLU A 136 -9.79 4.38 -24.50
CA GLU A 136 -9.67 2.94 -24.74
C GLU A 136 -10.86 2.17 -24.15
N ALA A 137 -11.33 2.57 -22.97
CA ALA A 137 -12.48 1.97 -22.32
C ALA A 137 -13.78 2.20 -23.12
N ILE A 138 -13.99 3.41 -23.61
CA ILE A 138 -15.16 3.74 -24.46
C ILE A 138 -15.15 2.91 -25.74
N LYS A 139 -13.99 2.81 -26.41
CA LYS A 139 -13.83 1.97 -27.63
C LYS A 139 -14.10 0.48 -27.37
N ALA A 140 -13.81 0.00 -26.14
CA ALA A 140 -14.05 -1.40 -25.75
C ALA A 140 -15.46 -1.64 -25.16
N GLY A 141 -16.38 -0.69 -25.24
CA GLY A 141 -17.74 -0.80 -24.68
C GLY A 141 -17.81 -0.77 -23.16
N GLY A 142 -16.75 -0.29 -22.47
CA GLY A 142 -16.66 -0.19 -21.01
C GLY A 142 -16.12 -1.46 -20.34
N SER A 143 -16.11 -1.46 -18.98
CA SER A 143 -15.68 -2.60 -18.16
C SER A 143 -16.91 -3.27 -17.57
N THR A 144 -17.18 -4.51 -17.98
CA THR A 144 -18.22 -5.35 -17.36
C THR A 144 -17.58 -6.17 -16.24
N ILE A 145 -17.86 -5.82 -14.99
CA ILE A 145 -17.51 -6.64 -13.80
C ILE A 145 -18.81 -7.24 -13.29
N LYS A 146 -18.76 -8.44 -12.69
CA LYS A 146 -19.86 -9.35 -12.28
C LYS A 146 -21.22 -8.71 -11.88
N SER A 147 -21.27 -7.42 -11.62
CA SER A 147 -22.48 -6.70 -11.15
C SER A 147 -23.03 -5.66 -12.11
N TYR A 148 -22.40 -5.35 -13.25
CA TYR A 148 -22.86 -4.33 -14.18
C TYR A 148 -22.89 -4.84 -15.61
N HIS A 149 -24.11 -4.95 -16.16
CA HIS A 149 -24.35 -5.20 -17.59
C HIS A 149 -25.05 -3.98 -18.18
N PRO A 150 -24.48 -3.28 -19.16
CA PRO A 150 -25.05 -2.06 -19.72
C PRO A 150 -26.32 -2.25 -20.57
N GLY A 151 -26.75 -3.49 -20.81
CA GLY A 151 -27.95 -3.86 -21.57
C GLY A 151 -28.12 -5.38 -21.68
N LYS A 152 -29.20 -5.86 -22.31
CA LYS A 152 -29.49 -7.30 -22.40
C LYS A 152 -28.37 -8.11 -23.09
N ASP A 153 -27.47 -7.51 -23.90
CA ASP A 153 -26.48 -8.23 -24.70
C ASP A 153 -25.14 -7.50 -24.90
N ILE A 154 -24.84 -6.45 -24.14
CA ILE A 154 -23.59 -5.69 -24.29
C ILE A 154 -22.68 -5.98 -23.09
N SER A 155 -21.65 -6.82 -23.28
CA SER A 155 -20.55 -6.95 -22.31
C SER A 155 -19.37 -6.14 -22.81
N GLY A 156 -18.94 -5.17 -22.00
CA GLY A 156 -17.69 -4.47 -22.29
C GLY A 156 -16.50 -5.44 -22.16
N GLU A 157 -15.47 -5.23 -22.95
CA GLU A 157 -14.27 -6.07 -22.96
C GLU A 157 -13.05 -5.42 -22.26
N PHE A 158 -13.20 -4.22 -21.74
CA PHE A 158 -12.09 -3.48 -21.18
C PHE A 158 -11.50 -4.14 -19.92
N GLN A 159 -12.27 -4.98 -19.21
CA GLN A 159 -11.77 -5.75 -18.04
C GLN A 159 -10.56 -6.64 -18.36
N THR A 160 -10.41 -7.09 -19.62
CA THR A 160 -9.26 -7.89 -20.06
C THR A 160 -7.98 -7.07 -20.22
N LYS A 161 -8.10 -5.75 -20.28
CA LYS A 161 -7.00 -4.80 -20.46
C LYS A 161 -6.54 -4.14 -19.15
N LEU A 162 -7.19 -4.45 -18.02
CA LEU A 162 -6.84 -3.87 -16.73
C LEU A 162 -5.44 -4.32 -16.28
N LEU A 163 -4.63 -3.34 -15.86
CA LEU A 163 -3.24 -3.56 -15.46
C LEU A 163 -3.04 -3.51 -13.94
N ALA A 164 -3.98 -2.94 -13.20
CA ALA A 164 -3.93 -2.81 -11.75
C ALA A 164 -5.18 -3.34 -11.05
N TYR A 165 -6.37 -2.87 -11.43
CA TYR A 165 -7.60 -3.23 -10.74
C TYR A 165 -7.88 -4.73 -10.78
N GLY A 166 -8.15 -5.32 -9.59
CA GLY A 166 -8.47 -6.74 -9.45
C GLY A 166 -7.26 -7.69 -9.48
N ARG A 167 -6.05 -7.21 -9.74
CA ARG A 167 -4.84 -8.01 -9.93
C ARG A 167 -4.03 -8.22 -8.64
N LYS A 168 -4.69 -8.27 -7.48
CA LYS A 168 -4.05 -8.57 -6.19
C LYS A 168 -3.28 -9.89 -6.26
N GLY A 169 -2.00 -9.87 -5.88
CA GLY A 169 -1.12 -11.04 -5.83
C GLY A 169 -0.60 -11.50 -7.20
N GLU A 170 -0.98 -10.83 -8.30
CA GLU A 170 -0.40 -11.09 -9.61
C GLU A 170 0.91 -10.31 -9.80
N MET A 171 1.76 -10.80 -10.68
CA MET A 171 2.99 -10.09 -11.05
C MET A 171 2.65 -8.80 -11.79
N CYS A 172 3.27 -7.69 -11.38
CA CYS A 172 3.20 -6.43 -12.11
C CYS A 172 3.66 -6.60 -13.56
N VAL A 173 3.04 -5.90 -14.49
CA VAL A 173 3.40 -5.95 -15.93
C VAL A 173 4.88 -5.62 -16.20
N SER A 174 5.53 -4.84 -15.33
CA SER A 174 6.97 -4.58 -15.36
C SER A 174 7.81 -5.68 -14.70
N ARG A 175 7.21 -6.77 -14.24
CA ARG A 175 7.84 -7.97 -13.67
C ARG A 175 8.83 -7.74 -12.54
N HIS A 176 8.58 -6.79 -11.67
CA HIS A 176 9.50 -6.48 -10.56
C HIS A 176 8.88 -6.51 -9.15
N ALA A 177 7.57 -6.74 -9.03
CA ALA A 177 6.89 -6.94 -7.75
C ALA A 177 5.52 -7.56 -7.95
N PHE A 178 5.01 -8.21 -6.93
CA PHE A 178 3.61 -8.62 -6.86
C PHE A 178 2.72 -7.42 -6.51
N MET A 179 1.54 -7.35 -7.14
CA MET A 179 0.55 -6.31 -6.89
C MET A 179 -0.01 -6.45 -5.47
N ARG A 180 0.05 -5.37 -4.69
CA ARG A 180 -0.49 -5.30 -3.33
C ARG A 180 -1.92 -4.78 -3.34
N PHE A 181 -2.66 -5.14 -2.29
CA PHE A 181 -4.04 -4.69 -2.09
C PHE A 181 -4.15 -3.99 -0.74
N ILE A 182 -4.81 -2.82 -0.76
CA ILE A 182 -5.15 -2.04 0.44
C ILE A 182 -6.59 -1.55 0.36
N ALA A 183 -7.17 -1.21 1.48
CA ALA A 183 -8.44 -0.48 1.53
C ALA A 183 -8.17 1.01 1.71
N VAL A 184 -8.58 1.83 0.75
CA VAL A 184 -8.47 3.29 0.82
C VAL A 184 -9.88 3.85 0.97
N ASN A 185 -10.19 4.42 2.15
CA ASN A 185 -11.51 4.95 2.48
C ASN A 185 -12.65 3.98 2.13
N GLY A 186 -12.50 2.69 2.54
CA GLY A 186 -13.48 1.63 2.30
C GLY A 186 -13.53 1.11 0.86
N ARG A 187 -12.68 1.59 -0.05
CA ARG A 187 -12.60 1.13 -1.45
C ARG A 187 -11.39 0.24 -1.65
N GLY A 188 -11.63 -0.96 -2.17
CA GLY A 188 -10.56 -1.87 -2.59
C GLY A 188 -9.64 -1.20 -3.61
N THR A 189 -8.34 -1.33 -3.43
CA THR A 189 -7.31 -0.61 -4.19
C THR A 189 -6.16 -1.57 -4.45
N THR A 190 -5.82 -1.76 -5.71
CA THR A 190 -4.66 -2.57 -6.11
C THR A 190 -3.56 -1.68 -6.68
N TYR A 191 -2.33 -1.87 -6.25
CA TYR A 191 -1.19 -1.06 -6.68
C TYR A 191 0.10 -1.88 -6.74
N CYS A 192 1.06 -1.42 -7.53
CA CYS A 192 2.41 -1.98 -7.55
C CYS A 192 3.32 -1.21 -6.58
N PRO A 193 3.89 -1.85 -5.55
CA PRO A 193 4.72 -1.15 -4.55
C PRO A 193 6.01 -0.58 -5.14
N LYS A 194 6.49 -1.12 -6.26
CA LYS A 194 7.70 -0.61 -6.94
C LYS A 194 7.43 0.47 -7.99
N CYS A 195 6.31 0.38 -8.72
CA CYS A 195 5.94 1.43 -9.66
C CYS A 195 5.41 2.67 -8.96
N GLN A 196 4.63 2.46 -7.89
CA GLN A 196 3.85 3.48 -7.21
C GLN A 196 4.37 3.65 -5.78
N ILE A 197 5.43 4.45 -5.60
CA ILE A 197 5.96 4.72 -4.28
C ILE A 197 5.21 5.89 -3.67
N LYS A 198 4.75 5.71 -2.42
CA LYS A 198 4.05 6.74 -1.67
C LYS A 198 4.91 7.99 -1.55
N LEU A 199 4.34 9.14 -1.89
CA LEU A 199 4.91 10.45 -1.64
C LEU A 199 4.30 11.02 -0.36
N GLY A 200 5.07 11.83 0.33
CA GLY A 200 4.64 12.46 1.56
C GLY A 200 5.40 11.96 2.78
N THR A 201 5.45 12.79 3.80
CA THR A 201 6.09 12.51 5.09
C THR A 201 5.07 12.05 6.11
N PRO A 202 5.47 11.19 7.05
CA PRO A 202 6.72 10.42 7.09
C PRO A 202 6.67 9.14 6.22
N LEU A 203 7.81 8.73 5.65
CA LEU A 203 7.96 7.39 5.06
C LEU A 203 8.36 6.39 6.14
N LYS A 204 7.64 5.27 6.20
CA LYS A 204 7.94 4.16 7.08
C LYS A 204 8.76 3.12 6.33
N ILE A 205 9.95 2.84 6.81
CA ILE A 205 10.95 2.00 6.16
C ILE A 205 11.25 0.81 7.04
N ALA A 206 11.17 -0.40 6.49
CA ALA A 206 11.69 -1.61 7.13
C ALA A 206 13.06 -1.96 6.56
N ILE A 207 13.99 -2.32 7.43
CA ILE A 207 15.25 -2.96 7.06
C ILE A 207 15.14 -4.44 7.43
N VAL A 208 15.28 -5.31 6.43
CA VAL A 208 15.27 -6.76 6.55
C VAL A 208 16.55 -7.34 5.96
N GLY A 209 16.85 -8.59 6.18
CA GLY A 209 18.00 -9.21 5.52
C GLY A 209 18.47 -10.46 6.23
N LYS A 210 19.36 -11.19 5.57
CA LYS A 210 19.98 -12.41 6.09
C LYS A 210 20.72 -12.16 7.41
N ILE A 211 20.92 -13.19 8.20
CA ILE A 211 21.73 -13.10 9.43
C ILE A 211 23.16 -12.68 9.05
N ALA A 212 23.79 -11.82 9.85
CA ALA A 212 25.13 -11.27 9.60
C ALA A 212 25.29 -10.47 8.28
N SER A 213 24.20 -10.11 7.59
CA SER A 213 24.25 -9.33 6.35
C SER A 213 24.65 -7.85 6.54
N GLY A 214 24.65 -7.32 7.78
CA GLY A 214 25.00 -5.93 8.06
C GLY A 214 23.81 -4.97 8.15
N LYS A 215 22.62 -5.47 8.48
CA LYS A 215 21.41 -4.65 8.72
C LYS A 215 21.63 -3.48 9.67
N SER A 216 22.32 -3.73 10.78
CA SER A 216 22.62 -2.70 11.80
C SER A 216 23.54 -1.61 11.24
N THR A 217 24.47 -1.95 10.34
CA THR A 217 25.30 -0.94 9.65
C THR A 217 24.48 -0.08 8.71
N VAL A 218 23.50 -0.68 8.02
CA VAL A 218 22.53 0.08 7.19
C VAL A 218 21.70 1.00 8.09
N LEU A 219 21.20 0.51 9.24
CA LEU A 219 20.45 1.33 10.19
C LEU A 219 21.29 2.49 10.74
N GLU A 220 22.58 2.27 11.02
CA GLU A 220 23.51 3.33 11.49
C GLU A 220 23.60 4.52 10.52
N GLU A 221 23.53 4.30 9.21
CA GLU A 221 23.58 5.40 8.24
C GLU A 221 22.32 6.27 8.32
N PHE A 222 21.16 5.70 8.64
CA PHE A 222 19.95 6.48 8.96
C PHE A 222 20.07 7.22 10.30
N VAL A 223 20.69 6.61 11.32
CA VAL A 223 21.00 7.30 12.59
C VAL A 223 21.89 8.52 12.34
N LYS A 224 22.96 8.37 11.56
CA LYS A 224 23.86 9.48 11.19
C LYS A 224 23.15 10.58 10.42
N GLY A 225 22.15 10.24 9.62
CA GLY A 225 21.28 11.18 8.94
C GLY A 225 20.28 11.91 9.85
N GLY A 226 20.24 11.59 11.15
CA GLY A 226 19.33 12.21 12.13
C GLY A 226 17.88 11.74 12.01
N TYR A 227 17.63 10.59 11.39
CA TYR A 227 16.29 10.04 11.23
C TYR A 227 15.86 9.20 12.45
N CYS A 228 14.54 9.01 12.60
CA CYS A 228 13.99 8.15 13.64
C CYS A 228 14.26 6.68 13.29
N THR A 229 15.03 6.02 14.11
CA THR A 229 15.42 4.61 13.93
C THR A 229 15.01 3.77 15.10
N ILE A 230 14.64 2.52 14.85
CA ILE A 230 14.20 1.55 15.86
C ILE A 230 14.78 0.19 15.51
N SER A 231 15.25 -0.56 16.52
CA SER A 231 15.57 -1.98 16.38
C SER A 231 14.49 -2.83 17.04
N SER A 232 13.92 -3.79 16.33
CA SER A 232 12.94 -4.71 16.90
C SER A 232 13.58 -5.59 17.98
N ASP A 233 14.87 -5.90 17.87
CA ASP A 233 15.59 -6.68 18.87
C ASP A 233 15.75 -5.90 20.17
N GLU A 234 16.01 -4.59 20.10
CA GLU A 234 16.03 -3.71 21.27
C GLU A 234 14.65 -3.61 21.93
N ILE A 235 13.59 -3.51 21.13
CA ILE A 235 12.20 -3.52 21.64
C ILE A 235 11.94 -4.84 22.38
N VAL A 236 12.27 -5.98 21.78
CA VAL A 236 12.09 -7.29 22.44
C VAL A 236 12.84 -7.34 23.76
N HIS A 237 14.09 -6.87 23.78
CA HIS A 237 14.87 -6.81 25.02
C HIS A 237 14.18 -5.95 26.08
N GLN A 238 13.70 -4.76 25.73
CA GLN A 238 12.95 -3.89 26.64
C GLN A 238 11.61 -4.51 27.09
N LEU A 239 10.89 -5.20 26.19
CA LEU A 239 9.67 -5.91 26.56
C LEU A 239 9.93 -6.99 27.62
N TYR A 240 11.02 -7.72 27.51
CA TYR A 240 11.37 -8.75 28.45
C TYR A 240 11.79 -8.22 29.83
N THR A 241 12.07 -6.93 29.99
CA THR A 241 12.27 -6.31 31.33
C THR A 241 10.94 -5.94 32.00
N LYS A 242 9.84 -5.83 31.26
CA LYS A 242 8.51 -5.46 31.77
C LYS A 242 7.88 -6.65 32.50
N LYS A 243 7.56 -6.51 33.79
CA LYS A 243 6.95 -7.57 34.59
C LYS A 243 5.66 -8.11 33.98
N GLU A 244 4.82 -7.25 33.44
CA GLU A 244 3.56 -7.63 32.78
C GLU A 244 3.78 -8.59 31.60
N VAL A 245 4.85 -8.37 30.82
CA VAL A 245 5.21 -9.22 29.68
C VAL A 245 5.77 -10.55 30.18
N GLN A 246 6.61 -10.54 31.22
CA GLN A 246 7.12 -11.76 31.83
C GLN A 246 5.99 -12.61 32.38
N ASP A 247 5.01 -12.01 33.06
CA ASP A 247 3.86 -12.73 33.64
C ASP A 247 2.98 -13.31 32.51
N LEU A 248 2.79 -12.55 31.40
CA LEU A 248 2.07 -13.04 30.22
C LEU A 248 2.73 -14.27 29.60
N ILE A 249 4.06 -14.23 29.44
CA ILE A 249 4.84 -15.33 28.87
C ILE A 249 4.82 -16.52 29.83
N ASN A 250 5.03 -16.29 31.11
CA ASN A 250 5.03 -17.35 32.16
C ASN A 250 3.69 -18.07 32.26
N LYS A 251 2.58 -17.34 32.12
CA LYS A 251 1.22 -17.91 32.11
C LYS A 251 1.01 -18.87 30.93
N ARG A 252 1.66 -18.62 29.80
CA ARG A 252 1.49 -19.41 28.56
C ARG A 252 2.50 -20.51 28.41
N LEU A 253 3.77 -20.26 28.75
CA LEU A 253 4.89 -21.19 28.53
C LEU A 253 5.36 -21.88 29.81
N LYS A 254 4.94 -21.40 30.98
CA LYS A 254 5.35 -21.96 32.30
C LYS A 254 6.87 -21.98 32.48
N VAL A 255 7.57 -20.93 32.07
CA VAL A 255 9.00 -20.76 32.18
C VAL A 255 9.38 -20.79 33.68
N LYS A 256 10.35 -21.63 34.07
CA LYS A 256 10.84 -21.78 35.45
C LYS A 256 12.34 -21.64 35.46
N GLY A 257 12.90 -21.13 36.56
CA GLY A 257 14.34 -21.04 36.78
C GLY A 257 14.68 -19.95 37.78
N GLU A 258 15.92 -19.95 38.23
CA GLU A 258 16.47 -19.01 39.23
C GLU A 258 17.38 -17.95 38.60
N LYS A 259 17.62 -18.04 37.28
CA LYS A 259 18.42 -17.08 36.51
C LYS A 259 17.61 -15.85 36.12
N SER A 260 18.19 -14.98 35.32
CA SER A 260 17.42 -13.90 34.68
C SER A 260 16.25 -14.45 33.85
N PHE A 261 15.19 -13.64 33.67
CA PHE A 261 14.04 -14.08 32.87
C PHE A 261 14.45 -14.52 31.46
N VAL A 262 15.36 -13.80 30.84
CA VAL A 262 15.85 -14.07 29.48
C VAL A 262 16.61 -15.40 29.41
N ASP A 263 17.45 -15.67 30.38
CA ASP A 263 18.21 -16.94 30.46
C ASP A 263 17.29 -18.12 30.71
N ASN A 264 16.33 -17.99 31.64
CA ASN A 264 15.32 -19.01 31.89
C ASN A 264 14.45 -19.29 30.65
N LEU A 265 14.09 -18.25 29.91
CA LEU A 265 13.33 -18.37 28.65
C LEU A 265 14.15 -19.08 27.58
N ARG A 266 15.44 -18.76 27.46
CA ARG A 266 16.37 -19.46 26.55
C ARG A 266 16.49 -20.93 26.90
N ASP A 267 16.80 -21.26 28.15
CA ASP A 267 16.90 -22.65 28.65
C ASP A 267 15.57 -23.41 28.41
N HIS A 268 14.43 -22.73 28.55
CA HIS A 268 13.11 -23.32 28.27
C HIS A 268 12.93 -23.66 26.82
N LEU A 269 13.23 -22.71 25.91
CA LEU A 269 13.07 -22.89 24.46
C LEU A 269 14.04 -23.94 23.88
N GLU A 270 15.23 -24.09 24.46
CA GLU A 270 16.16 -25.18 24.09
C GLU A 270 15.57 -26.56 24.40
N LYS A 271 14.86 -26.68 25.51
CA LYS A 271 14.20 -27.93 25.93
C LYS A 271 12.85 -28.15 25.26
N HIS A 272 12.17 -27.05 24.83
CA HIS A 272 10.84 -27.04 24.25
C HIS A 272 10.81 -26.19 22.99
N PRO A 273 11.46 -26.61 21.88
CA PRO A 273 11.51 -25.80 20.63
C PRO A 273 10.15 -25.47 20.04
N GLN A 274 9.12 -26.31 20.27
CA GLN A 274 7.73 -26.08 19.84
C GLN A 274 7.08 -24.84 20.48
N ASP A 275 7.61 -24.36 21.59
CA ASP A 275 7.09 -23.19 22.27
C ASP A 275 7.57 -21.86 21.65
N LEU A 276 8.57 -21.91 20.74
CA LEU A 276 9.04 -20.73 20.02
C LEU A 276 7.93 -20.05 19.24
N GLU A 277 7.13 -20.81 18.49
CA GLU A 277 5.99 -20.26 17.73
C GLU A 277 4.93 -19.65 18.65
N ARG A 278 4.72 -20.23 19.82
CA ARG A 278 3.78 -19.68 20.83
C ARG A 278 4.30 -18.36 21.40
N LEU A 279 5.61 -18.29 21.69
CA LEU A 279 6.27 -17.06 22.13
C LEU A 279 6.15 -15.96 21.06
N GLU A 280 6.48 -16.27 19.81
CA GLU A 280 6.39 -15.33 18.69
C GLU A 280 4.97 -14.77 18.54
N LYS A 281 3.94 -15.61 18.62
CA LYS A 281 2.53 -15.15 18.57
C LYS A 281 2.16 -14.19 19.72
N LEU A 282 2.82 -14.27 20.86
CA LEU A 282 2.63 -13.34 21.97
C LEU A 282 3.42 -12.03 21.80
N VAL A 283 4.66 -12.14 21.33
CA VAL A 283 5.60 -11.01 21.29
C VAL A 283 5.42 -10.14 20.05
N HIS A 284 5.14 -10.72 18.87
CA HIS A 284 5.00 -9.94 17.63
C HIS A 284 3.95 -8.81 17.71
N PRO A 285 2.74 -9.02 18.29
CA PRO A 285 1.79 -7.92 18.45
C PRO A 285 2.28 -6.79 19.37
N LEU A 286 3.08 -7.12 20.40
CA LEU A 286 3.64 -6.14 21.30
C LEU A 286 4.73 -5.31 20.60
N VAL A 287 5.62 -5.95 19.85
CA VAL A 287 6.63 -5.28 19.03
C VAL A 287 5.98 -4.35 18.01
N LYS A 288 4.95 -4.84 17.33
CA LYS A 288 4.16 -4.04 16.38
C LYS A 288 3.64 -2.75 17.03
N LYS A 289 3.02 -2.88 18.20
CA LYS A 289 2.48 -1.74 18.96
C LYS A 289 3.54 -0.73 19.36
N GLU A 290 4.72 -1.20 19.83
CA GLU A 290 5.83 -0.32 20.21
C GLU A 290 6.38 0.44 18.98
N ILE A 291 6.59 -0.24 17.83
CA ILE A 291 7.00 0.41 16.58
C ILE A 291 5.98 1.48 16.15
N GLU A 292 4.68 1.15 16.16
CA GLU A 292 3.62 2.12 15.81
C GLU A 292 3.60 3.33 16.75
N SER A 293 3.82 3.11 18.04
CA SER A 293 3.84 4.15 19.05
C SER A 293 5.03 5.09 18.86
N ALA A 294 6.21 4.55 18.62
CA ALA A 294 7.42 5.34 18.38
C ALA A 294 7.31 6.13 17.05
N PHE A 295 6.75 5.52 16.01
CA PHE A 295 6.52 6.22 14.74
C PHE A 295 5.51 7.37 14.87
N LYS A 296 4.46 7.19 15.68
CA LYS A 296 3.48 8.26 15.96
C LYS A 296 4.08 9.42 16.74
N ALA A 297 5.01 9.15 17.64
CA ALA A 297 5.66 10.17 18.47
C ALA A 297 6.70 10.99 17.69
N SER A 298 7.22 10.49 16.59
CA SER A 298 8.31 11.11 15.82
C SER A 298 7.79 12.09 14.77
N LYS A 299 8.55 13.18 14.59
CA LYS A 299 8.37 14.15 13.50
C LYS A 299 9.38 13.95 12.35
N SER A 300 10.19 12.91 12.42
CA SER A 300 11.18 12.60 11.39
C SER A 300 10.52 12.33 10.03
N PRO A 301 11.09 12.80 8.91
CA PRO A 301 10.57 12.50 7.57
C PRO A 301 10.76 11.02 7.18
N LEU A 302 11.77 10.36 7.73
CA LEU A 302 12.00 8.93 7.57
C LEU A 302 11.87 8.25 8.93
N LEU A 303 11.04 7.22 9.02
CA LEU A 303 10.79 6.40 10.19
C LEU A 303 11.29 4.99 9.86
N VAL A 304 12.39 4.57 10.44
CA VAL A 304 13.10 3.36 10.03
C VAL A 304 13.07 2.32 11.13
N ALA A 305 12.68 1.10 10.82
CA ALA A 305 12.74 -0.02 11.74
C ALA A 305 13.57 -1.17 11.16
N GLU A 306 14.55 -1.68 11.92
CA GLU A 306 15.17 -2.96 11.65
C GLU A 306 14.26 -4.06 12.19
N VAL A 307 13.72 -4.89 11.28
CA VAL A 307 12.76 -5.96 11.61
C VAL A 307 13.16 -7.24 10.90
N PRO A 308 14.10 -8.05 11.46
CA PRO A 308 14.59 -9.27 10.82
C PRO A 308 13.48 -10.25 10.44
N LEU A 309 12.48 -10.41 11.30
CA LEU A 309 11.36 -11.33 11.11
C LEU A 309 10.11 -10.68 10.48
N LEU A 310 10.25 -9.61 9.70
CA LEU A 310 9.16 -8.84 9.09
C LEU A 310 8.11 -9.72 8.41
N PHE A 311 8.55 -10.60 7.53
CA PHE A 311 7.68 -11.45 6.73
C PHE A 311 7.04 -12.56 7.57
N LYS A 312 7.79 -13.18 8.47
CA LYS A 312 7.28 -14.18 9.42
C LYS A 312 6.20 -13.59 10.33
N ALA A 313 6.41 -12.37 10.79
CA ALA A 313 5.48 -11.64 11.65
C ALA A 313 4.31 -10.99 10.85
N LYS A 314 4.30 -11.09 9.52
CA LYS A 314 3.29 -10.48 8.63
C LYS A 314 3.11 -8.97 8.88
N MET A 315 4.22 -8.26 9.06
CA MET A 315 4.25 -6.83 9.39
C MET A 315 4.54 -5.94 8.17
N GLN A 316 4.69 -6.50 6.97
CA GLN A 316 5.05 -5.75 5.75
C GLN A 316 4.09 -4.60 5.42
N ASP A 317 2.81 -4.75 5.75
CA ASP A 317 1.80 -3.71 5.49
C ASP A 317 1.94 -2.45 6.37
N MET A 318 2.81 -2.49 7.39
CA MET A 318 3.11 -1.33 8.24
C MET A 318 4.07 -0.35 7.56
N PHE A 319 4.78 -0.76 6.53
CA PHE A 319 5.88 -0.03 5.93
C PHE A 319 5.57 0.38 4.49
N ASP A 320 6.01 1.58 4.15
CA ASP A 320 5.88 2.14 2.80
C ASP A 320 7.02 1.65 1.88
N VAL A 321 8.18 1.29 2.49
CA VAL A 321 9.40 0.86 1.79
C VAL A 321 10.05 -0.28 2.57
N ILE A 322 10.54 -1.30 1.88
CA ILE A 322 11.29 -2.41 2.46
C ILE A 322 12.67 -2.47 1.80
N ILE A 323 13.71 -2.31 2.61
CA ILE A 323 15.12 -2.40 2.20
C ILE A 323 15.65 -3.76 2.63
N GLY A 324 16.04 -4.60 1.66
CA GLY A 324 16.70 -5.86 1.90
C GLY A 324 18.22 -5.68 1.97
N VAL A 325 18.86 -6.31 2.95
CA VAL A 325 20.31 -6.39 3.05
C VAL A 325 20.74 -7.83 2.77
N ASP A 326 21.35 -8.03 1.63
CA ASP A 326 21.76 -9.34 1.13
C ASP A 326 23.27 -9.54 1.28
N ILE A 327 23.69 -10.81 1.35
CA ILE A 327 25.08 -11.21 1.49
C ILE A 327 25.27 -12.56 0.82
N ASP A 328 26.41 -12.75 0.19
CA ASP A 328 26.84 -14.07 -0.31
C ASP A 328 26.98 -15.08 0.84
N GLU A 329 26.52 -16.32 0.60
CA GLU A 329 26.48 -17.35 1.62
C GLU A 329 27.86 -17.70 2.19
N LYS A 330 28.91 -17.68 1.37
CA LYS A 330 30.28 -17.95 1.82
C LYS A 330 30.74 -16.88 2.79
N ILE A 331 30.51 -15.61 2.44
CA ILE A 331 30.91 -14.46 3.29
C ILE A 331 30.05 -14.45 4.56
N GLN A 332 28.77 -14.83 4.46
CA GLN A 332 27.88 -14.98 5.61
C GLN A 332 28.43 -15.98 6.61
N ILE A 333 28.81 -17.18 6.13
CA ILE A 333 29.37 -18.25 6.96
C ILE A 333 30.69 -17.82 7.62
N GLU A 334 31.58 -17.14 6.87
CA GLU A 334 32.82 -16.60 7.42
C GLU A 334 32.56 -15.61 8.56
N ARG A 335 31.66 -14.66 8.38
CA ARG A 335 31.29 -13.67 9.42
C ARG A 335 30.66 -14.32 10.66
N LEU A 336 29.88 -15.38 10.47
CA LEU A 336 29.26 -16.12 11.56
C LEU A 336 30.28 -16.93 12.36
N ASN A 337 31.23 -17.58 11.68
CA ASN A 337 32.30 -18.32 12.33
C ASN A 337 33.20 -17.42 13.20
N LEU A 338 33.29 -16.13 12.90
CA LEU A 338 34.00 -15.15 13.73
C LEU A 338 33.22 -14.69 14.97
N ARG A 339 31.88 -14.86 14.97
CA ARG A 339 30.99 -14.38 16.05
C ARG A 339 30.61 -15.44 17.07
N ASP A 340 30.35 -16.69 16.65
CA ASP A 340 29.80 -17.74 17.51
C ASP A 340 30.46 -19.11 17.31
N LYS A 341 30.65 -19.84 18.43
CA LYS A 341 31.28 -21.15 18.42
C LYS A 341 30.33 -22.36 18.38
N GLU A 342 28.99 -22.16 18.42
CA GLU A 342 28.02 -23.27 18.45
C GLU A 342 27.33 -23.45 17.12
N LYS A 343 27.66 -24.55 16.39
CA LYS A 343 27.49 -24.68 14.93
C LYS A 343 26.21 -25.33 14.39
N SER A 344 25.49 -26.21 15.10
CA SER A 344 24.48 -27.07 14.42
C SER A 344 23.04 -26.55 14.46
N ALA A 345 22.55 -26.07 15.59
CA ALA A 345 21.21 -25.53 15.73
C ALA A 345 21.07 -24.17 14.99
N PHE A 346 22.19 -23.45 14.90
CA PHE A 346 22.28 -22.17 14.25
C PHE A 346 22.21 -22.25 12.71
N LEU A 347 22.78 -23.28 12.10
CA LEU A 347 22.75 -23.50 10.65
C LEU A 347 21.33 -23.72 10.11
N LYS A 348 20.49 -24.46 10.82
CA LYS A 348 19.08 -24.64 10.40
C LYS A 348 18.32 -23.32 10.38
N ARG A 349 18.49 -22.49 11.42
CA ARG A 349 17.86 -21.17 11.51
C ARG A 349 18.34 -20.24 10.41
N ILE A 350 19.63 -20.28 10.05
CA ILE A 350 20.18 -19.50 8.92
C ILE A 350 19.49 -19.88 7.61
N ASN A 351 19.37 -21.19 7.35
CA ASN A 351 18.73 -21.66 6.13
C ASN A 351 17.25 -21.25 6.05
N ASP A 352 16.51 -21.38 7.16
CA ASP A 352 15.10 -20.98 7.20
C ASP A 352 14.93 -19.46 6.98
N GLU A 353 15.79 -18.63 7.57
CA GLU A 353 15.73 -17.16 7.38
C GLU A 353 16.22 -16.75 5.99
N ASN A 354 17.24 -17.40 5.42
CA ASN A 354 17.72 -17.16 4.07
C ASN A 354 16.66 -17.55 3.02
N ASN A 355 16.00 -18.71 3.19
CA ASN A 355 14.92 -19.13 2.32
C ASN A 355 13.76 -18.12 2.36
N LEU A 356 13.34 -17.70 3.56
CA LEU A 356 12.28 -16.71 3.71
C LEU A 356 12.65 -15.36 3.05
N PHE A 357 13.92 -14.94 3.12
CA PHE A 357 14.40 -13.73 2.46
C PHE A 357 14.31 -13.87 0.92
N GLU A 358 14.73 -15.01 0.37
CA GLU A 358 14.68 -15.25 -1.08
C GLU A 358 13.22 -15.39 -1.58
N GLU A 359 12.33 -16.04 -0.82
CA GLU A 359 10.90 -16.14 -1.14
C GLU A 359 10.25 -14.74 -1.27
N HIS A 360 10.68 -13.80 -0.42
CA HIS A 360 10.17 -12.43 -0.41
C HIS A 360 11.04 -11.41 -1.16
N ARG A 361 12.01 -11.86 -1.96
CA ARG A 361 12.94 -10.99 -2.68
C ARG A 361 12.22 -9.97 -3.59
N LEU A 362 11.10 -10.34 -4.17
CA LEU A 362 10.28 -9.47 -5.02
C LEU A 362 9.47 -8.43 -4.22
N ASP A 363 9.28 -8.65 -2.93
CA ASP A 363 8.62 -7.69 -2.03
C ASP A 363 9.56 -6.57 -1.57
N LEU A 364 10.88 -6.71 -1.81
CA LEU A 364 11.87 -5.70 -1.44
C LEU A 364 11.86 -4.54 -2.44
N ASP A 365 11.80 -3.30 -1.95
CA ASP A 365 11.86 -2.10 -2.80
C ASP A 365 13.29 -1.75 -3.20
N PHE A 366 14.24 -1.99 -2.30
CA PHE A 366 15.67 -1.84 -2.52
C PHE A 366 16.40 -3.05 -1.98
N ILE A 367 17.52 -3.40 -2.61
CA ILE A 367 18.43 -4.43 -2.11
C ILE A 367 19.82 -3.82 -2.05
N VAL A 368 20.44 -3.90 -0.87
CA VAL A 368 21.84 -3.55 -0.65
C VAL A 368 22.63 -4.83 -0.50
N ILE A 369 23.64 -5.01 -1.33
CA ILE A 369 24.50 -6.21 -1.32
C ILE A 369 25.76 -5.89 -0.50
N ASN A 370 26.02 -6.69 0.54
CA ASN A 370 27.15 -6.50 1.44
C ASN A 370 28.24 -7.59 1.25
N ASN A 371 28.71 -7.72 0.02
CA ASN A 371 29.80 -8.66 -0.32
C ASN A 371 31.19 -8.00 -0.27
N ASP A 372 31.25 -6.67 -0.19
CA ASP A 372 32.44 -5.88 -0.26
C ASP A 372 32.79 -5.21 1.10
N THR A 373 33.47 -4.07 1.03
CA THR A 373 33.85 -3.29 2.20
C THR A 373 32.68 -2.54 2.83
N LEU A 374 32.79 -2.24 4.14
CA LEU A 374 31.82 -1.39 4.83
C LEU A 374 31.65 -0.01 4.20
N SER A 375 32.69 0.50 3.53
CA SER A 375 32.63 1.78 2.81
C SER A 375 31.64 1.74 1.64
N ILE A 376 31.63 0.64 0.89
CA ILE A 376 30.69 0.43 -0.23
C ILE A 376 29.27 0.28 0.31
N LEU A 377 29.06 -0.56 1.31
CA LEU A 377 27.75 -0.72 1.97
C LEU A 377 27.17 0.63 2.42
N ARG A 378 27.99 1.46 3.08
CA ARG A 378 27.58 2.80 3.52
C ARG A 378 27.26 3.73 2.36
N LYS A 379 28.06 3.72 1.29
CA LYS A 379 27.83 4.51 0.09
C LYS A 379 26.48 4.15 -0.57
N ASP A 380 26.23 2.85 -0.75
CA ASP A 380 25.00 2.37 -1.38
C ASP A 380 23.77 2.68 -0.53
N THR A 381 23.91 2.56 0.80
CA THR A 381 22.86 2.96 1.73
C THR A 381 22.53 4.45 1.62
N ARG A 382 23.54 5.33 1.57
CA ARG A 382 23.34 6.77 1.40
C ARG A 382 22.68 7.10 0.07
N ALA A 383 23.04 6.44 -1.02
CA ALA A 383 22.39 6.61 -2.31
C ALA A 383 20.89 6.26 -2.25
N ILE A 384 20.50 5.24 -1.46
CA ILE A 384 19.08 4.92 -1.21
C ILE A 384 18.42 6.03 -0.38
N ILE A 385 19.06 6.51 0.68
CA ILE A 385 18.55 7.62 1.50
C ILE A 385 18.30 8.85 0.64
N ASP A 386 19.25 9.26 -0.19
CA ASP A 386 19.14 10.41 -1.09
C ASP A 386 17.98 10.23 -2.08
N LYS A 387 17.83 9.02 -2.62
CA LYS A 387 16.72 8.69 -3.52
C LYS A 387 15.36 8.73 -2.81
N LEU A 388 15.26 8.32 -1.56
CA LEU A 388 14.05 8.42 -0.76
C LEU A 388 13.73 9.88 -0.42
N LEU A 389 14.72 10.66 -0.03
CA LEU A 389 14.58 12.08 0.26
C LEU A 389 14.17 12.89 -0.98
N SER A 390 14.76 12.63 -2.14
CA SER A 390 14.39 13.30 -3.39
C SER A 390 12.91 13.08 -3.75
N ARG A 391 12.34 11.96 -3.34
CA ARG A 391 10.92 11.65 -3.54
C ARG A 391 10.02 12.30 -2.50
N LEU A 392 10.51 12.54 -1.28
CA LEU A 392 9.79 13.28 -0.25
C LEU A 392 9.75 14.77 -0.52
N ASN A 393 10.64 15.27 -1.36
CA ASN A 393 10.97 16.66 -1.50
C ASN A 393 10.70 17.29 -2.88
N PRO A 394 9.53 17.05 -3.52
CA PRO A 394 9.09 17.93 -4.61
C PRO A 394 8.84 19.36 -4.11
N LEU A 395 8.74 19.56 -2.78
CA LEU A 395 8.43 20.84 -2.15
C LEU A 395 9.68 21.66 -1.77
N LEU A 396 10.84 21.03 -1.50
CA LEU A 396 12.05 21.79 -1.16
C LEU A 396 12.64 22.52 -2.37
N HIS A 397 12.38 22.08 -3.60
CA HIS A 397 12.73 22.86 -4.79
C HIS A 397 11.77 24.03 -5.09
N ARG A 398 10.69 24.21 -4.30
CA ARG A 398 9.73 25.33 -4.46
C ARG A 398 10.03 26.54 -3.57
N THR A 399 10.98 26.46 -2.63
CA THR A 399 11.38 27.57 -1.77
C THR A 399 12.63 28.30 -2.24
N SER A 400 13.15 27.99 -3.43
CA SER A 400 14.33 28.62 -4.03
C SER A 400 14.02 29.27 -5.39
N ILE A 401 12.83 29.88 -5.54
CA ILE A 401 12.56 30.86 -6.62
C ILE A 401 11.77 32.01 -6.00
#